data_9ac685a17ea588532d384ec3c64ee7d5
#
_entry.id   9ac685a17ea588532d384ec3c64ee7d5
#
_cell.length_a   1.000
_cell.length_b   1.000
_cell.length_c   1.000
_cell.angle_alpha   90.00
_cell.angle_beta   90.00
_cell.angle_gamma   90.00
#
_symmetry.space_group_name_H-M   'P 1'
#
loop_
_entity.id
_entity.type
_entity.pdbx_description
1 polymer ?
#
loop_
_entity_poly.entity_id
_entity_poly.type
_entity_poly.pdbx_seq_one_letter_code
_entity_poly.pdbx_strand_id
1 'polypeptide(L)'
;MAIGDITCEVEAGEFVSFVGPSGCGKTTLLMSIAGLIAPSAGRVIVKGKDVVGPPPNLVLLFQEYNKSLFAWRTVLGNVRFGLEARGDHSADAVKKARALLELVGLGGFENHYPWELSGGMQQRVAIARALAYEPEVLLMDEPFGSLDALTRLELEDSLLMLWAQLKTTIIFITHDIEEAIYLSSRIWVLSRRPSKIIDEIAIDFSRPRNQVTTRTETRFMEIRNDIYRNIRN
;
A
#
# COMPACT_ATOMS: atom_id res chain seq x y z
N MET A 1 8.06 23.72 -5.77
CA MET A 1 6.73 23.15 -5.55
C MET A 1 6.75 21.71 -6.07
N ALA A 2 6.42 20.73 -5.24
CA ALA A 2 6.45 19.32 -5.65
C ALA A 2 5.11 18.91 -6.26
N ILE A 3 4.01 19.26 -5.60
CA ILE A 3 2.64 18.97 -5.99
C ILE A 3 1.98 20.25 -6.48
N GLY A 4 1.32 20.19 -7.62
CA GLY A 4 0.48 21.27 -8.15
C GLY A 4 -0.95 21.19 -7.60
N ASP A 5 -1.92 21.27 -8.49
CA ASP A 5 -3.33 21.14 -8.13
C ASP A 5 -3.76 19.68 -8.31
N ILE A 6 -4.05 19.00 -7.18
CA ILE A 6 -4.57 17.63 -7.13
C ILE A 6 -5.88 17.65 -6.33
N THR A 7 -6.97 17.32 -7.01
CA THR A 7 -8.27 17.09 -6.40
C THR A 7 -8.75 15.69 -6.78
N CYS A 8 -8.95 14.84 -5.79
CA CYS A 8 -9.43 13.46 -5.98
C CYS A 8 -10.19 13.00 -4.74
N GLU A 9 -11.02 11.99 -4.91
CA GLU A 9 -11.85 11.41 -3.87
C GLU A 9 -11.72 9.89 -3.90
N VAL A 10 -11.54 9.27 -2.72
CA VAL A 10 -11.38 7.83 -2.55
C VAL A 10 -12.54 7.31 -1.73
N GLU A 11 -13.23 6.30 -2.27
CA GLU A 11 -14.33 5.64 -1.59
C GLU A 11 -13.84 4.71 -0.47
N ALA A 12 -14.65 4.55 0.58
CA ALA A 12 -14.32 3.63 1.66
C ALA A 12 -14.21 2.17 1.14
N GLY A 13 -13.12 1.49 1.48
CA GLY A 13 -12.83 0.12 1.03
C GLY A 13 -12.29 0.04 -0.40
N GLU A 14 -12.04 1.16 -1.07
CA GLU A 14 -11.46 1.19 -2.41
C GLU A 14 -9.95 0.90 -2.36
N PHE A 15 -9.45 0.24 -3.40
CA PHE A 15 -8.01 0.10 -3.66
C PHE A 15 -7.64 1.00 -4.82
N VAL A 16 -6.94 2.09 -4.56
CA VAL A 16 -6.54 3.05 -5.60
C VAL A 16 -5.03 3.18 -5.70
N SER A 17 -4.53 3.46 -6.89
CA SER A 17 -3.10 3.70 -7.10
C SER A 17 -2.83 5.07 -7.71
N PHE A 18 -1.70 5.65 -7.30
CA PHE A 18 -1.07 6.77 -7.99
C PHE A 18 0.17 6.28 -8.71
N VAL A 19 0.21 6.48 -10.02
CA VAL A 19 1.38 6.19 -10.85
C VAL A 19 1.93 7.47 -11.46
N GLY A 20 3.23 7.53 -11.69
CA GLY A 20 3.85 8.70 -12.30
C GLY A 20 5.37 8.66 -12.24
N PRO A 21 6.06 9.59 -12.92
CA PRO A 21 7.51 9.60 -13.01
C PRO A 21 8.19 9.66 -11.64
N SER A 22 9.41 9.12 -11.55
CA SER A 22 10.21 9.25 -10.33
C SER A 22 10.42 10.73 -10.00
N GLY A 23 10.31 11.04 -8.70
CA GLY A 23 10.48 12.40 -8.21
C GLY A 23 9.32 13.37 -8.49
N CYS A 24 8.18 12.94 -9.05
CA CYS A 24 7.05 13.85 -9.29
C CYS A 24 6.36 14.33 -7.99
N GLY A 25 6.56 13.69 -6.85
CA GLY A 25 5.98 14.13 -5.58
C GLY A 25 5.04 13.11 -4.92
N LYS A 26 5.00 11.87 -5.40
CA LYS A 26 4.12 10.80 -4.87
C LYS A 26 4.25 10.61 -3.36
N THR A 27 5.47 10.44 -2.87
CA THR A 27 5.75 10.35 -1.43
C THR A 27 5.30 11.58 -0.67
N THR A 28 5.48 12.79 -1.24
CA THR A 28 5.02 14.04 -0.61
C THR A 28 3.49 14.07 -0.52
N LEU A 29 2.78 13.61 -1.56
CA LEU A 29 1.33 13.48 -1.55
C LEU A 29 0.89 12.52 -0.43
N LEU A 30 1.53 11.36 -0.34
CA LEU A 30 1.21 10.37 0.68
C LEU A 30 1.46 10.89 2.10
N MET A 31 2.58 11.61 2.31
CA MET A 31 2.87 12.25 3.59
C MET A 31 1.87 13.34 3.95
N SER A 32 1.33 14.06 2.95
CA SER A 32 0.28 15.05 3.19
C SER A 32 -1.04 14.37 3.56
N ILE A 33 -1.41 13.26 2.90
CA ILE A 33 -2.59 12.46 3.25
C ILE A 33 -2.44 11.88 4.66
N ALA A 34 -1.23 11.45 5.03
CA ALA A 34 -0.92 10.93 6.37
C ALA A 34 -0.90 12.01 7.47
N GLY A 35 -1.03 13.29 7.12
CA GLY A 35 -0.94 14.39 8.07
C GLY A 35 0.47 14.65 8.63
N LEU A 36 1.50 14.10 7.98
CA LEU A 36 2.91 14.30 8.36
C LEU A 36 3.48 15.60 7.78
N ILE A 37 2.93 16.07 6.67
CA ILE A 37 3.30 17.33 6.01
C ILE A 37 2.01 18.10 5.73
N ALA A 38 1.91 19.31 6.25
CA ALA A 38 0.77 20.18 5.91
C ALA A 38 0.85 20.64 4.44
N PRO A 39 -0.25 20.58 3.67
CA PRO A 39 -0.29 21.15 2.33
C PRO A 39 -0.12 22.68 2.39
N SER A 40 0.61 23.25 1.44
CA SER A 40 0.78 24.72 1.34
C SER A 40 -0.50 25.45 0.96
N ALA A 41 -1.41 24.77 0.29
CA ALA A 41 -2.75 25.24 -0.09
C ALA A 41 -3.68 24.02 -0.23
N GLY A 42 -5.00 24.25 -0.13
CA GLY A 42 -5.98 23.17 -0.13
C GLY A 42 -6.04 22.45 1.22
N ARG A 43 -6.63 21.28 1.22
CA ARG A 43 -6.81 20.47 2.43
C ARG A 43 -6.92 18.99 2.10
N VAL A 44 -6.62 18.14 3.08
CA VAL A 44 -6.92 16.71 3.05
C VAL A 44 -8.07 16.45 4.02
N ILE A 45 -9.04 15.68 3.59
CA ILE A 45 -10.20 15.30 4.39
C ILE A 45 -10.24 13.79 4.52
N VAL A 46 -10.32 13.27 5.74
CA VAL A 46 -10.54 11.85 6.03
C VAL A 46 -11.81 11.72 6.87
N LYS A 47 -12.81 10.98 6.37
CA LYS A 47 -14.12 10.84 7.04
C LYS A 47 -14.79 12.16 7.40
N GLY A 48 -14.76 13.12 6.49
CA GLY A 48 -15.38 14.43 6.69
C GLY A 48 -14.64 15.38 7.66
N LYS A 49 -13.44 14.99 8.13
CA LYS A 49 -12.61 15.81 9.03
C LYS A 49 -11.34 16.23 8.33
N ASP A 50 -10.96 17.50 8.50
CA ASP A 50 -9.67 18.00 8.02
C ASP A 50 -8.51 17.30 8.74
N VAL A 51 -7.49 16.89 7.97
CA VAL A 51 -6.27 16.27 8.48
C VAL A 51 -5.30 17.38 8.89
N VAL A 52 -5.18 17.61 10.19
CA VAL A 52 -4.25 18.59 10.79
C VAL A 52 -3.03 17.91 11.46
N GLY A 53 -2.99 16.60 11.45
CA GLY A 53 -1.93 15.74 11.99
C GLY A 53 -2.27 14.29 11.68
N PRO A 54 -1.43 13.29 12.05
CA PRO A 54 -1.65 11.88 11.72
C PRO A 54 -3.00 11.37 12.28
N PRO A 55 -3.93 10.94 11.41
CA PRO A 55 -5.21 10.39 11.86
C PRO A 55 -5.00 9.03 12.54
N PRO A 56 -5.71 8.73 13.64
CA PRO A 56 -5.48 7.50 14.42
C PRO A 56 -5.78 6.21 13.67
N ASN A 57 -6.68 6.24 12.67
CA ASN A 57 -7.10 5.05 11.91
C ASN A 57 -6.40 4.94 10.55
N LEU A 58 -5.32 5.68 10.35
CA LEU A 58 -4.53 5.69 9.13
C LEU A 58 -3.13 5.17 9.43
N VAL A 59 -2.67 4.21 8.64
CA VAL A 59 -1.30 3.66 8.74
C VAL A 59 -0.56 3.95 7.44
N LEU A 60 0.68 4.39 7.57
CA LEU A 60 1.60 4.61 6.47
C LEU A 60 2.71 3.55 6.48
N LEU A 61 2.81 2.80 5.41
CA LEU A 61 3.92 1.89 5.14
C LEU A 61 4.93 2.59 4.24
N PHE A 62 6.10 2.92 4.79
CA PHE A 62 7.19 3.56 4.06
C PHE A 62 7.95 2.60 3.16
N GLN A 63 8.60 3.11 2.13
CA GLN A 63 9.44 2.35 1.20
C GLN A 63 10.57 1.59 1.92
N GLU A 64 11.19 2.18 2.94
CA GLU A 64 12.23 1.55 3.76
C GLU A 64 11.63 0.76 4.94
N TYR A 65 10.80 -0.22 4.66
CA TYR A 65 10.09 -1.04 5.64
C TYR A 65 11.00 -1.75 6.65
N ASN A 66 12.20 -2.16 6.23
CA ASN A 66 13.19 -2.82 7.07
C ASN A 66 13.64 -1.95 8.25
N LYS A 67 13.75 -0.63 8.05
CA LYS A 67 14.07 0.33 9.10
C LYS A 67 12.92 0.53 10.10
N SER A 68 11.72 0.13 9.75
CA SER A 68 10.54 0.27 10.61
C SER A 68 10.33 -0.93 11.53
N LEU A 69 10.93 -2.10 11.23
CA LEU A 69 10.79 -3.28 12.08
C LEU A 69 11.59 -3.13 13.38
N PHE A 70 10.99 -3.59 14.47
CA PHE A 70 11.69 -3.63 15.76
C PHE A 70 12.67 -4.79 15.78
N ALA A 71 13.97 -4.46 15.65
CA ALA A 71 15.02 -5.45 15.62
C ALA A 71 15.05 -6.33 16.90
N TRP A 72 14.66 -5.78 18.05
CA TRP A 72 14.62 -6.45 19.35
C TRP A 72 13.37 -7.30 19.58
N ARG A 73 12.41 -7.31 18.66
CA ARG A 73 11.20 -8.14 18.71
C ARG A 73 11.28 -9.24 17.65
N THR A 74 10.74 -10.40 17.99
CA THR A 74 10.55 -11.47 17.01
C THR A 74 9.57 -11.05 15.91
N VAL A 75 9.45 -11.83 14.86
CA VAL A 75 8.47 -11.68 13.79
C VAL A 75 7.05 -11.58 14.36
N LEU A 76 6.67 -12.54 15.20
CA LEU A 76 5.38 -12.50 15.89
C LEU A 76 5.24 -11.26 16.78
N GLY A 77 6.29 -10.89 17.49
CA GLY A 77 6.30 -9.70 18.34
C GLY A 77 6.13 -8.39 17.56
N ASN A 78 6.67 -8.32 16.34
CA ASN A 78 6.46 -7.20 15.45
C ASN A 78 5.00 -7.09 14.99
N VAL A 79 4.39 -8.19 14.53
CA VAL A 79 2.99 -8.18 14.08
C VAL A 79 2.04 -7.91 15.24
N ARG A 80 2.27 -8.55 16.39
CA ARG A 80 1.49 -8.34 17.60
C ARG A 80 1.51 -6.89 18.06
N PHE A 81 2.60 -6.16 17.84
CA PHE A 81 2.67 -4.74 18.15
C PHE A 81 1.57 -3.92 17.45
N GLY A 82 1.17 -4.27 16.24
CA GLY A 82 0.04 -3.62 15.56
C GLY A 82 -1.26 -3.74 16.34
N LEU A 83 -1.54 -4.93 16.88
CA LEU A 83 -2.70 -5.19 17.74
C LEU A 83 -2.58 -4.46 19.09
N GLU A 84 -1.40 -4.52 19.72
CA GLU A 84 -1.10 -3.83 20.98
C GLU A 84 -1.30 -2.30 20.85
N ALA A 85 -0.84 -1.71 19.75
CA ALA A 85 -0.99 -0.28 19.48
C ALA A 85 -2.45 0.15 19.31
N ARG A 86 -3.32 -0.77 18.91
CA ARG A 86 -4.77 -0.55 18.86
C ARG A 86 -5.47 -0.78 20.21
N GLY A 87 -4.76 -1.31 21.20
CA GLY A 87 -5.28 -1.64 22.53
C GLY A 87 -5.74 -3.10 22.68
N ASP A 88 -5.51 -3.98 21.70
CA ASP A 88 -5.79 -5.40 21.83
C ASP A 88 -4.60 -6.12 22.52
N HIS A 89 -4.71 -6.28 23.82
CA HIS A 89 -3.76 -7.02 24.65
C HIS A 89 -4.28 -8.42 25.06
N SER A 90 -5.32 -8.90 24.39
CA SER A 90 -5.97 -10.17 24.69
C SER A 90 -5.07 -11.37 24.39
N ALA A 91 -5.42 -12.53 24.97
CA ALA A 91 -4.79 -13.81 24.61
C ALA A 91 -5.01 -14.17 23.12
N ASP A 92 -6.11 -13.68 22.52
CA ASP A 92 -6.41 -13.86 21.10
C ASP A 92 -5.52 -13.03 20.17
N ALA A 93 -4.87 -11.96 20.66
CA ALA A 93 -3.94 -11.16 19.86
C ALA A 93 -2.79 -12.00 19.26
N VAL A 94 -2.31 -13.00 20.00
CA VAL A 94 -1.30 -13.94 19.50
C VAL A 94 -1.84 -14.78 18.35
N LYS A 95 -3.08 -15.23 18.47
CA LYS A 95 -3.77 -16.04 17.46
C LYS A 95 -4.01 -15.25 16.16
N LYS A 96 -4.47 -13.99 16.30
CA LYS A 96 -4.65 -13.07 15.17
C LYS A 96 -3.32 -12.76 14.48
N ALA A 97 -2.28 -12.49 15.25
CA ALA A 97 -0.94 -12.21 14.69
C ALA A 97 -0.38 -13.42 13.93
N ARG A 98 -0.56 -14.65 14.43
CA ARG A 98 -0.17 -15.87 13.72
C ARG A 98 -0.95 -16.06 12.43
N ALA A 99 -2.27 -15.86 12.46
CA ALA A 99 -3.09 -15.95 11.25
C ALA A 99 -2.65 -14.94 10.17
N LEU A 100 -2.29 -13.71 10.56
CA LEU A 100 -1.75 -12.73 9.63
C LEU A 100 -0.38 -13.16 9.06
N LEU A 101 0.48 -13.78 9.88
CA LEU A 101 1.76 -14.31 9.41
C LEU A 101 1.56 -15.46 8.42
N GLU A 102 0.61 -16.35 8.66
CA GLU A 102 0.27 -17.40 7.70
C GLU A 102 -0.24 -16.83 6.39
N LEU A 103 -1.12 -15.82 6.43
CA LEU A 103 -1.66 -15.14 5.24
C LEU A 103 -0.57 -14.47 4.37
N VAL A 104 0.51 -13.99 4.99
CA VAL A 104 1.65 -13.43 4.24
C VAL A 104 2.75 -14.47 3.95
N GLY A 105 2.48 -15.76 4.18
CA GLY A 105 3.42 -16.86 3.89
C GLY A 105 4.64 -16.90 4.82
N LEU A 106 4.47 -16.49 6.09
CA LEU A 106 5.50 -16.50 7.13
C LEU A 106 5.17 -17.45 8.29
N GLY A 107 4.27 -18.44 8.07
CA GLY A 107 4.07 -19.54 9.01
C GLY A 107 5.37 -20.29 9.27
N GLY A 108 5.68 -20.55 10.54
CA GLY A 108 6.93 -21.20 10.97
C GLY A 108 8.08 -20.23 11.26
N PHE A 109 7.96 -18.93 10.94
CA PHE A 109 8.99 -17.91 11.20
C PHE A 109 8.68 -17.02 12.41
N GLU A 110 7.68 -17.35 13.21
CA GLU A 110 7.17 -16.50 14.31
C GLU A 110 8.21 -16.10 15.33
N ASN A 111 9.15 -17.02 15.62
CA ASN A 111 10.18 -16.85 16.64
C ASN A 111 11.49 -16.26 16.09
N HIS A 112 11.60 -16.08 14.77
CA HIS A 112 12.77 -15.46 14.15
C HIS A 112 12.77 -13.95 14.42
N TYR A 113 13.94 -13.36 14.34
CA TYR A 113 14.13 -11.91 14.41
C TYR A 113 14.28 -11.32 13.00
N PRO A 114 14.03 -10.02 12.81
CA PRO A 114 14.12 -9.38 11.49
C PRO A 114 15.44 -9.64 10.75
N TRP A 115 16.56 -9.64 11.43
CA TRP A 115 17.88 -9.87 10.81
C TRP A 115 18.12 -11.31 10.32
N GLU A 116 17.29 -12.27 10.72
CA GLU A 116 17.34 -13.66 10.26
C GLU A 116 16.52 -13.87 8.97
N LEU A 117 15.82 -12.83 8.51
CA LEU A 117 14.90 -12.88 7.37
C LEU A 117 15.50 -12.24 6.12
N SER A 118 15.10 -12.75 4.95
CA SER A 118 15.35 -12.07 3.68
C SER A 118 14.59 -10.72 3.62
N GLY A 119 15.01 -9.79 2.73
CA GLY A 119 14.34 -8.51 2.56
C GLY A 119 12.84 -8.66 2.25
N GLY A 120 12.46 -9.59 1.38
CA GLY A 120 11.07 -9.88 1.07
C GLY A 120 10.28 -10.40 2.28
N MET A 121 10.88 -11.25 3.11
CA MET A 121 10.25 -11.71 4.35
C MET A 121 10.06 -10.56 5.34
N GLN A 122 11.04 -9.69 5.50
CA GLN A 122 10.92 -8.50 6.36
C GLN A 122 9.77 -7.59 5.90
N GLN A 123 9.61 -7.43 4.59
CA GLN A 123 8.51 -6.66 4.02
C GLN A 123 7.14 -7.29 4.33
N ARG A 124 7.01 -8.61 4.20
CA ARG A 124 5.81 -9.35 4.59
C ARG A 124 5.48 -9.14 6.07
N VAL A 125 6.47 -9.11 6.96
CA VAL A 125 6.28 -8.78 8.38
C VAL A 125 5.78 -7.35 8.55
N ALA A 126 6.33 -6.37 7.82
CA ALA A 126 5.90 -4.98 7.90
C ALA A 126 4.45 -4.79 7.43
N ILE A 127 4.06 -5.46 6.33
CA ILE A 127 2.68 -5.47 5.84
C ILE A 127 1.74 -6.13 6.88
N ALA A 128 2.10 -7.31 7.40
CA ALA A 128 1.31 -7.99 8.41
C ALA A 128 1.13 -7.14 9.68
N ARG A 129 2.18 -6.44 10.13
CA ARG A 129 2.11 -5.51 11.26
C ARG A 129 1.19 -4.32 10.99
N ALA A 130 1.27 -3.74 9.80
CA ALA A 130 0.41 -2.63 9.40
C ALA A 130 -1.06 -3.05 9.37
N LEU A 131 -1.36 -4.23 8.83
CA LEU A 131 -2.71 -4.80 8.79
C LEU A 131 -3.21 -5.25 10.16
N ALA A 132 -2.32 -5.70 11.06
CA ALA A 132 -2.66 -6.06 12.43
C ALA A 132 -3.24 -4.87 13.22
N TYR A 133 -2.87 -3.65 12.87
CA TYR A 133 -3.49 -2.45 13.43
C TYR A 133 -4.96 -2.30 12.98
N GLU A 134 -5.40 -3.04 11.96
CA GLU A 134 -6.74 -2.96 11.34
C GLU A 134 -7.08 -1.51 10.94
N PRO A 135 -6.23 -0.86 10.12
CA PRO A 135 -6.44 0.53 9.75
C PRO A 135 -7.66 0.66 8.83
N GLU A 136 -8.35 1.79 8.90
CA GLU A 136 -9.40 2.13 7.94
C GLU A 136 -8.80 2.59 6.61
N VAL A 137 -7.63 3.25 6.68
CA VAL A 137 -6.86 3.69 5.51
C VAL A 137 -5.42 3.21 5.65
N LEU A 138 -4.95 2.48 4.65
CA LEU A 138 -3.57 2.04 4.53
C LEU A 138 -2.90 2.75 3.36
N LEU A 139 -1.89 3.52 3.65
CA LEU A 139 -1.05 4.20 2.67
C LEU A 139 0.21 3.39 2.43
N MET A 140 0.55 3.13 1.19
CA MET A 140 1.72 2.33 0.81
C MET A 140 2.59 3.09 -0.20
N ASP A 141 3.86 3.32 0.15
CA ASP A 141 4.83 4.01 -0.71
C ASP A 141 5.81 3.00 -1.33
N GLU A 142 5.62 2.67 -2.60
CA GLU A 142 6.43 1.73 -3.38
C GLU A 142 6.78 0.43 -2.63
N PRO A 143 5.78 -0.28 -2.04
CA PRO A 143 6.05 -1.35 -1.09
C PRO A 143 6.76 -2.56 -1.72
N PHE A 144 6.76 -2.72 -3.02
CA PHE A 144 7.33 -3.89 -3.71
C PHE A 144 8.61 -3.58 -4.51
N GLY A 145 9.08 -2.34 -4.49
CA GLY A 145 10.17 -1.86 -5.35
C GLY A 145 11.51 -2.58 -5.17
N SER A 146 11.77 -3.19 -4.02
CA SER A 146 13.03 -3.90 -3.71
C SER A 146 12.96 -5.43 -3.82
N LEU A 147 11.82 -5.96 -4.28
CA LEU A 147 11.60 -7.41 -4.35
C LEU A 147 11.99 -7.98 -5.72
N ASP A 148 12.42 -9.25 -5.71
CA ASP A 148 12.50 -10.04 -6.94
C ASP A 148 11.10 -10.29 -7.53
N ALA A 149 11.06 -10.62 -8.82
CA ALA A 149 9.81 -10.71 -9.56
C ALA A 149 8.83 -11.74 -8.99
N LEU A 150 9.29 -12.93 -8.60
CA LEU A 150 8.38 -13.98 -8.11
C LEU A 150 7.81 -13.63 -6.74
N THR A 151 8.65 -13.19 -5.81
CA THR A 151 8.23 -12.73 -4.48
C THR A 151 7.22 -11.58 -4.57
N ARG A 152 7.40 -10.68 -5.54
CA ARG A 152 6.47 -9.57 -5.79
C ARG A 152 5.08 -10.07 -6.19
N LEU A 153 4.99 -10.98 -7.17
CA LEU A 153 3.71 -11.54 -7.63
C LEU A 153 2.95 -12.23 -6.48
N GLU A 154 3.67 -13.01 -5.65
CA GLU A 154 3.08 -13.66 -4.48
C GLU A 154 2.52 -12.65 -3.46
N LEU A 155 3.24 -11.53 -3.25
CA LEU A 155 2.80 -10.50 -2.32
C LEU A 155 1.62 -9.68 -2.87
N GLU A 156 1.59 -9.41 -4.17
CA GLU A 156 0.43 -8.78 -4.81
C GLU A 156 -0.84 -9.61 -4.59
N ASP A 157 -0.76 -10.93 -4.81
CA ASP A 157 -1.88 -11.85 -4.58
C ASP A 157 -2.29 -11.88 -3.10
N SER A 158 -1.31 -11.97 -2.20
CA SER A 158 -1.55 -11.93 -0.75
C SER A 158 -2.21 -10.64 -0.31
N LEU A 159 -1.76 -9.49 -0.85
CA LEU A 159 -2.33 -8.19 -0.54
C LEU A 159 -3.78 -8.07 -1.04
N LEU A 160 -4.09 -8.58 -2.24
CA LEU A 160 -5.46 -8.61 -2.75
C LEU A 160 -6.39 -9.49 -1.91
N MET A 161 -5.92 -10.65 -1.46
CA MET A 161 -6.69 -11.52 -0.57
C MET A 161 -6.99 -10.83 0.77
N LEU A 162 -5.98 -10.20 1.37
CA LEU A 162 -6.13 -9.47 2.63
C LEU A 162 -7.07 -8.27 2.48
N TRP A 163 -6.92 -7.49 1.40
CA TRP A 163 -7.80 -6.36 1.12
C TRP A 163 -9.27 -6.78 0.96
N ALA A 164 -9.52 -7.89 0.24
CA ALA A 164 -10.88 -8.41 0.05
C ALA A 164 -11.55 -8.83 1.38
N GLN A 165 -10.75 -9.33 2.35
CA GLN A 165 -11.23 -9.73 3.66
C GLN A 165 -11.45 -8.55 4.62
N LEU A 166 -10.51 -7.62 4.65
CA LEU A 166 -10.46 -6.54 5.65
C LEU A 166 -11.24 -5.30 5.21
N LYS A 167 -11.51 -5.14 3.91
CA LYS A 167 -12.20 -3.97 3.32
C LYS A 167 -11.55 -2.64 3.70
N THR A 168 -10.24 -2.65 3.96
CA THR A 168 -9.45 -1.46 4.25
C THR A 168 -9.34 -0.60 2.99
N THR A 169 -9.47 0.71 3.09
CA THR A 169 -9.17 1.62 1.98
C THR A 169 -7.66 1.64 1.76
N ILE A 170 -7.20 1.34 0.55
CA ILE A 170 -5.76 1.32 0.23
C ILE A 170 -5.44 2.42 -0.78
N ILE A 171 -4.48 3.27 -0.43
CA ILE A 171 -3.86 4.22 -1.35
C ILE A 171 -2.43 3.75 -1.58
N PHE A 172 -2.16 3.34 -2.81
CA PHE A 172 -0.94 2.67 -3.22
C PHE A 172 -0.13 3.55 -4.17
N ILE A 173 1.12 3.77 -3.87
CA ILE A 173 2.04 4.48 -4.75
C ILE A 173 3.01 3.47 -5.34
N THR A 174 3.12 3.50 -6.66
CA THR A 174 4.12 2.72 -7.39
C THR A 174 4.58 3.45 -8.65
N HIS A 175 5.74 3.10 -9.15
CA HIS A 175 6.21 3.44 -10.49
C HIS A 175 5.99 2.30 -11.50
N ASP A 176 5.56 1.13 -11.01
CA ASP A 176 5.24 -0.03 -11.84
C ASP A 176 3.77 0.03 -12.27
N ILE A 177 3.57 0.21 -13.57
CA ILE A 177 2.23 0.34 -14.17
C ILE A 177 1.45 -0.97 -14.04
N GLU A 178 2.12 -2.12 -14.19
CA GLU A 178 1.45 -3.42 -14.14
C GLU A 178 0.99 -3.77 -12.71
N GLU A 179 1.78 -3.41 -11.69
CA GLU A 179 1.34 -3.49 -10.28
C GLU A 179 0.05 -2.68 -10.06
N ALA A 180 0.05 -1.42 -10.51
CA ALA A 180 -1.11 -0.55 -10.33
C ALA A 180 -2.36 -1.12 -11.01
N ILE A 181 -2.25 -1.62 -12.24
CA ILE A 181 -3.37 -2.22 -12.98
C ILE A 181 -3.83 -3.51 -12.28
N TYR A 182 -2.89 -4.34 -11.83
CA TYR A 182 -3.21 -5.61 -11.21
C TYR A 182 -3.91 -5.45 -9.85
N LEU A 183 -3.53 -4.46 -9.07
CA LEU A 183 -4.02 -4.30 -7.69
C LEU A 183 -5.28 -3.45 -7.60
N SER A 184 -5.37 -2.36 -8.35
CA SER A 184 -6.32 -1.29 -8.10
C SER A 184 -7.68 -1.49 -8.74
N SER A 185 -8.67 -0.79 -8.23
CA SER A 185 -9.96 -0.54 -8.89
C SER A 185 -9.94 0.77 -9.68
N ARG A 186 -8.99 1.68 -9.36
CA ARG A 186 -8.82 2.97 -10.04
C ARG A 186 -7.37 3.44 -9.95
N ILE A 187 -6.89 4.08 -11.01
CA ILE A 187 -5.54 4.60 -11.10
C ILE A 187 -5.59 6.07 -11.46
N TRP A 188 -4.85 6.90 -10.73
CA TRP A 188 -4.53 8.27 -11.11
C TRP A 188 -3.13 8.36 -11.66
N VAL A 189 -3.02 8.91 -12.86
CA VAL A 189 -1.74 9.14 -13.52
C VAL A 189 -1.27 10.56 -13.22
N LEU A 190 -0.09 10.69 -12.66
CA LEU A 190 0.50 11.97 -12.29
C LEU A 190 1.50 12.47 -13.33
N SER A 191 1.47 13.78 -13.60
CA SER A 191 2.46 14.45 -14.45
C SER A 191 3.81 14.59 -13.74
N ARG A 192 4.80 15.12 -14.47
CA ARG A 192 6.05 15.66 -13.89
C ARG A 192 5.76 16.85 -12.97
N ARG A 193 6.76 17.25 -12.17
CA ARG A 193 6.65 18.41 -11.27
C ARG A 193 6.38 19.72 -12.01
N PRO A 194 5.50 20.55 -11.47
CA PRO A 194 4.59 20.35 -10.35
C PRO A 194 3.49 19.35 -10.75
N SER A 195 3.36 18.24 -9.97
CA SER A 195 2.48 17.14 -10.37
C SER A 195 1.01 17.51 -10.30
N LYS A 196 0.28 17.03 -11.30
CA LYS A 196 -1.18 17.11 -11.41
C LYS A 196 -1.69 15.74 -11.83
N ILE A 197 -2.94 15.45 -11.56
CA ILE A 197 -3.61 14.30 -12.18
C ILE A 197 -3.84 14.65 -13.66
N ILE A 198 -3.26 13.84 -14.55
CA ILE A 198 -3.39 13.99 -16.01
C ILE A 198 -4.36 12.98 -16.60
N ASP A 199 -4.65 11.91 -15.87
CA ASP A 199 -5.62 10.90 -16.28
C ASP A 199 -6.15 10.15 -15.06
N GLU A 200 -7.39 9.65 -15.16
CA GLU A 200 -8.05 8.80 -14.19
C GLU A 200 -8.65 7.59 -14.90
N ILE A 201 -8.21 6.40 -14.52
CA ILE A 201 -8.53 5.16 -15.22
C ILE A 201 -9.22 4.20 -14.25
N ALA A 202 -10.46 3.83 -14.58
CA ALA A 202 -11.16 2.77 -13.88
C ALA A 202 -10.65 1.39 -14.34
N ILE A 203 -10.47 0.49 -13.36
CA ILE A 203 -9.97 -0.87 -13.57
C ILE A 203 -11.06 -1.86 -13.18
N ASP A 204 -11.70 -2.45 -14.16
CA ASP A 204 -12.91 -3.26 -14.04
C ASP A 204 -12.69 -4.77 -14.20
N PHE A 205 -11.42 -5.24 -14.10
CA PHE A 205 -11.15 -6.68 -14.14
C PHE A 205 -11.86 -7.40 -13.00
N SER A 206 -12.42 -8.56 -13.33
CA SER A 206 -13.09 -9.43 -12.36
C SER A 206 -12.16 -9.85 -11.23
N ARG A 207 -12.74 -10.06 -10.05
CA ARG A 207 -12.00 -10.58 -8.88
C ARG A 207 -12.53 -11.99 -8.52
N PRO A 208 -11.70 -12.93 -8.06
CA PRO A 208 -10.26 -12.77 -7.82
C PRO A 208 -9.47 -12.65 -9.13
N ARG A 209 -8.43 -11.81 -9.14
CA ARG A 209 -7.50 -11.66 -10.24
C ARG A 209 -6.45 -12.78 -10.21
N ASN A 210 -5.86 -13.08 -11.37
CA ASN A 210 -4.82 -14.08 -11.49
C ASN A 210 -3.64 -13.51 -12.27
N GLN A 211 -2.41 -13.73 -11.77
CA GLN A 211 -1.19 -13.15 -12.33
C GLN A 211 -0.97 -13.47 -13.82
N VAL A 212 -1.41 -14.64 -14.26
CA VAL A 212 -1.24 -15.05 -15.66
C VAL A 212 -2.41 -14.57 -16.52
N THR A 213 -3.64 -14.97 -16.18
CA THR A 213 -4.80 -14.73 -17.04
C THR A 213 -5.19 -13.26 -17.08
N THR A 214 -5.19 -12.54 -15.95
CA THR A 214 -5.55 -11.12 -15.93
C THR A 214 -4.53 -10.27 -16.70
N ARG A 215 -3.23 -10.53 -16.54
CA ARG A 215 -2.17 -9.77 -17.21
C ARG A 215 -2.10 -10.04 -18.73
N THR A 216 -2.67 -11.14 -19.21
CA THR A 216 -2.72 -11.48 -20.64
C THR A 216 -3.98 -10.97 -21.35
N GLU A 217 -4.93 -10.38 -20.64
CA GLU A 217 -6.10 -9.77 -21.25
C GLU A 217 -5.72 -8.59 -22.15
N THR A 218 -6.36 -8.49 -23.32
CA THR A 218 -6.12 -7.39 -24.26
C THR A 218 -6.33 -6.04 -23.59
N ARG A 219 -7.36 -5.93 -22.76
CA ARG A 219 -7.69 -4.70 -22.02
C ARG A 219 -6.58 -4.29 -21.04
N PHE A 220 -5.90 -5.26 -20.41
CA PHE A 220 -4.75 -4.98 -19.52
C PHE A 220 -3.61 -4.32 -20.30
N MET A 221 -3.30 -4.86 -21.47
CA MET A 221 -2.25 -4.33 -22.35
C MET A 221 -2.59 -2.94 -22.91
N GLU A 222 -3.85 -2.69 -23.24
CA GLU A 222 -4.34 -1.37 -23.69
C GLU A 222 -4.12 -0.33 -22.58
N ILE A 223 -4.65 -0.58 -21.38
CA ILE A 223 -4.52 0.31 -20.23
C ILE A 223 -3.04 0.59 -19.92
N ARG A 224 -2.19 -0.45 -19.90
CA ARG A 224 -0.75 -0.30 -19.71
C ARG A 224 -0.13 0.65 -20.73
N ASN A 225 -0.46 0.48 -21.99
CA ASN A 225 0.09 1.29 -23.07
C ASN A 225 -0.40 2.73 -23.00
N ASP A 226 -1.64 2.98 -22.59
CA ASP A 226 -2.19 4.32 -22.42
C ASP A 226 -1.52 5.05 -21.26
N ILE A 227 -1.38 4.42 -20.09
CA ILE A 227 -0.65 4.98 -18.97
C ILE A 227 0.80 5.30 -19.38
N TYR A 228 1.46 4.38 -20.07
CA TYR A 228 2.83 4.58 -20.53
C TYR A 228 2.99 5.79 -21.46
N ARG A 229 2.03 6.00 -22.38
CA ARG A 229 2.01 7.19 -23.25
C ARG A 229 1.82 8.46 -22.45
N ASN A 230 0.87 8.46 -21.51
CA ASN A 230 0.56 9.62 -20.67
C ASN A 230 1.74 10.06 -19.79
N ILE A 231 2.52 9.11 -19.26
CA ILE A 231 3.71 9.42 -18.43
C ILE A 231 4.86 9.99 -19.27
N ARG A 232 4.95 9.64 -20.56
CA ARG A 232 6.04 10.08 -21.44
C ARG A 232 5.83 11.48 -22.06
N ASN A 233 4.60 11.89 -22.25
CA ASN A 233 4.21 13.20 -22.75
C ASN A 233 4.30 14.25 -21.64
#